data_21afc0bf5d356b3e8e5aa91c69b4fae0
#
_entry.id   21afc0bf5d356b3e8e5aa91c69b4fae0
#
_cell.length_a   1.000
_cell.length_b   1.000
_cell.length_c   1.000
_cell.angle_alpha   90.00
_cell.angle_beta   90.00
_cell.angle_gamma   90.00
#
_symmetry.space_group_name_H-M   'P 1'
#
loop_
_entity.id
_entity.type
_entity.pdbx_description
1 polymer ?
#
loop_
_entity_poly.entity_id
_entity_poly.type
_entity_poly.pdbx_seq_one_letter_code
_entity_poly.pdbx_strand_id
1 'polypeptide(L)'
;MDKSIGILDKDYTLWVKELVKRYRSSQIKAAIKVNNEMLHFYWELGKDIEEKQADNKYGSKFYATLSRDLRHELPNVEGLSETSIRYAKRFYMLYSQQIAILPQLVEESEKANLPQLVERLQSDLFSVPWGHHRYIIDKCSNDPEKALFYVRQTLENGWSRDMLLNMLGTSLYERSGKAQTNFKSTLLDADSDLAQEMTRDPYNFSFTSLRGKYNERVLKDALLTNITNFLLELGTGFAYVGKEYRLQIAEKEKFIDLLFYNLKLSCYVVVEVCLLYTS
;
A
#
# COMPACT_ATOMS: atom_id res chain seq x y z
N MET A 1 15.24 52.06 24.36
CA MET A 1 16.03 51.58 23.19
C MET A 1 15.71 50.11 23.00
N ASP A 2 14.73 49.85 22.19
CA ASP A 2 14.24 48.49 21.91
C ASP A 2 15.14 47.93 20.79
N LYS A 3 15.98 46.99 21.16
CA LYS A 3 16.78 46.23 20.17
C LYS A 3 15.83 45.25 19.50
N SER A 4 15.15 45.65 18.45
CA SER A 4 14.62 44.73 17.47
C SER A 4 15.79 43.93 16.89
N ILE A 5 15.96 42.71 17.37
CA ILE A 5 16.91 41.74 16.84
C ILE A 5 16.50 41.55 15.39
N GLY A 6 17.29 42.11 14.48
CA GLY A 6 17.15 41.85 13.04
C GLY A 6 17.42 40.39 12.75
N ILE A 7 16.38 39.56 12.79
CA ILE A 7 16.40 38.12 12.60
C ILE A 7 16.49 37.85 11.08
N LEU A 8 17.62 38.18 10.49
CA LEU A 8 17.97 37.81 9.09
C LEU A 8 19.37 37.21 9.01
N ASP A 9 19.83 36.59 10.11
CA ASP A 9 21.01 35.77 10.07
C ASP A 9 20.66 34.44 9.35
N LYS A 10 21.40 34.10 8.30
CA LYS A 10 21.23 32.85 7.56
C LYS A 10 21.38 31.64 8.48
N ASP A 11 22.25 31.70 9.45
CA ASP A 11 22.50 30.63 10.40
C ASP A 11 21.29 30.41 11.32
N TYR A 12 20.66 31.47 11.79
CA TYR A 12 19.40 31.38 12.54
C TYR A 12 18.28 30.76 11.72
N THR A 13 18.13 31.18 10.47
CA THR A 13 17.10 30.65 9.56
C THR A 13 17.30 29.15 9.28
N LEU A 14 18.56 28.72 9.09
CA LEU A 14 18.91 27.31 8.92
C LEU A 14 18.63 26.51 10.19
N TRP A 15 19.00 27.06 11.35
CA TRP A 15 18.71 26.42 12.63
C TRP A 15 17.21 26.26 12.90
N VAL A 16 16.40 27.28 12.61
CA VAL A 16 14.94 27.19 12.74
C VAL A 16 14.38 26.10 11.80
N LYS A 17 14.83 26.02 10.56
CA LYS A 17 14.45 24.93 9.63
C LYS A 17 14.79 23.57 10.17
N GLU A 18 15.95 23.42 10.78
CA GLU A 18 16.37 22.15 11.39
C GLU A 18 15.50 21.80 12.60
N LEU A 19 15.19 22.76 13.47
CA LEU A 19 14.28 22.57 14.60
C LEU A 19 12.88 22.13 14.14
N VAL A 20 12.35 22.80 13.11
CA VAL A 20 11.05 22.40 12.51
C VAL A 20 11.10 20.96 11.97
N LYS A 21 12.19 20.57 11.29
CA LYS A 21 12.37 19.21 10.80
C LYS A 21 12.40 18.20 11.94
N ARG A 22 13.16 18.48 13.00
CA ARG A 22 13.24 17.62 14.21
C ARG A 22 11.88 17.51 14.89
N TYR A 23 11.16 18.60 15.06
CA TYR A 23 9.85 18.62 15.67
C TYR A 23 8.83 17.79 14.87
N ARG A 24 8.75 18.00 13.55
CA ARG A 24 7.89 17.20 12.67
C ARG A 24 8.23 15.71 12.71
N SER A 25 9.52 15.37 12.70
CA SER A 25 9.95 13.97 12.83
C SER A 25 9.50 13.37 14.18
N SER A 26 9.59 14.12 15.27
CA SER A 26 9.13 13.66 16.57
C SER A 26 7.61 13.49 16.64
N GLN A 27 6.85 14.39 16.04
CA GLN A 27 5.39 14.25 15.92
C GLN A 27 4.99 12.99 15.13
N ILE A 28 5.66 12.74 14.00
CA ILE A 28 5.40 11.54 13.19
C ILE A 28 5.69 10.28 14.00
N LYS A 29 6.83 10.21 14.69
CA LYS A 29 7.19 9.06 15.54
C LYS A 29 6.16 8.83 16.64
N ALA A 30 5.68 9.90 17.27
CA ALA A 30 4.66 9.81 18.31
C ALA A 30 3.33 9.29 17.74
N ALA A 31 2.91 9.79 16.57
CA ALA A 31 1.69 9.34 15.90
C ALA A 31 1.77 7.86 15.49
N ILE A 32 2.92 7.39 14.99
CA ILE A 32 3.15 5.97 14.67
C ILE A 32 3.04 5.13 15.94
N LYS A 33 3.66 5.55 17.05
CA LYS A 33 3.61 4.83 18.30
C LYS A 33 2.19 4.74 18.87
N VAL A 34 1.44 5.84 18.84
CA VAL A 34 0.04 5.85 19.28
C VAL A 34 -0.82 4.92 18.41
N ASN A 35 -0.63 4.95 17.07
CA ASN A 35 -1.35 4.04 16.19
C ASN A 35 -1.03 2.57 16.48
N ASN A 36 0.24 2.25 16.72
CA ASN A 36 0.68 0.89 17.04
C ASN A 36 0.00 0.39 18.33
N GLU A 37 0.04 1.17 19.41
CA GLU A 37 -0.61 0.80 20.68
C GLU A 37 -2.13 0.62 20.53
N MET A 38 -2.78 1.48 19.71
CA MET A 38 -4.20 1.34 19.43
C MET A 38 -4.53 0.07 18.63
N LEU A 39 -3.66 -0.33 17.71
CA LEU A 39 -3.82 -1.57 16.96
C LEU A 39 -3.64 -2.80 17.85
N HIS A 40 -2.69 -2.76 18.80
CA HIS A 40 -2.56 -3.80 19.82
C HIS A 40 -3.82 -3.91 20.66
N PHE A 41 -4.37 -2.77 21.11
CA PHE A 41 -5.63 -2.77 21.83
C PHE A 41 -6.79 -3.38 21.02
N TYR A 42 -6.94 -3.03 19.73
CA TYR A 42 -7.97 -3.61 18.86
C TYR A 42 -7.75 -5.11 18.61
N TRP A 43 -6.49 -5.53 18.55
CA TRP A 43 -6.15 -6.95 18.45
C TRP A 43 -6.61 -7.74 19.67
N GLU A 44 -6.23 -7.29 20.87
CA GLU A 44 -6.62 -7.94 22.12
C GLU A 44 -8.15 -7.88 22.34
N LEU A 45 -8.77 -6.76 22.04
CA LEU A 45 -10.24 -6.65 22.09
C LEU A 45 -10.93 -7.64 21.14
N GLY A 46 -10.43 -7.76 19.92
CA GLY A 46 -10.95 -8.71 18.93
C GLY A 46 -10.77 -10.15 19.37
N LYS A 47 -9.62 -10.47 19.93
CA LYS A 47 -9.29 -11.76 20.53
C LYS A 47 -10.24 -12.11 21.68
N ASP A 48 -10.41 -11.21 22.62
CA ASP A 48 -11.31 -11.40 23.75
C ASP A 48 -12.76 -11.67 23.33
N ILE A 49 -13.26 -10.93 22.32
CA ILE A 49 -14.61 -11.13 21.79
C ILE A 49 -14.76 -12.51 21.15
N GLU A 50 -13.75 -12.96 20.40
CA GLU A 50 -13.79 -14.26 19.72
C GLU A 50 -13.64 -15.41 20.70
N GLU A 51 -12.64 -15.40 21.57
CA GLU A 51 -12.37 -16.48 22.53
C GLU A 51 -13.51 -16.66 23.54
N LYS A 52 -14.12 -15.55 23.99
CA LYS A 52 -15.25 -15.59 24.91
C LYS A 52 -16.59 -15.84 24.22
N GLN A 53 -16.61 -15.91 22.86
CA GLN A 53 -17.82 -15.94 22.05
C GLN A 53 -18.87 -14.92 22.53
N ALA A 54 -18.37 -13.70 22.82
CA ALA A 54 -19.14 -12.70 23.54
C ALA A 54 -20.39 -12.24 22.80
N ASP A 55 -20.33 -12.15 21.48
CA ASP A 55 -21.48 -11.81 20.64
C ASP A 55 -22.58 -12.88 20.65
N ASN A 56 -22.22 -14.17 20.71
CA ASN A 56 -23.19 -15.27 20.86
C ASN A 56 -23.76 -15.30 22.29
N LYS A 57 -22.91 -15.11 23.29
CA LYS A 57 -23.28 -15.20 24.71
C LYS A 57 -24.19 -14.05 25.16
N TYR A 58 -23.92 -12.82 24.71
CA TYR A 58 -24.63 -11.61 25.15
C TYR A 58 -25.67 -11.10 24.13
N GLY A 59 -25.84 -11.79 23.00
CA GLY A 59 -26.90 -11.56 22.02
C GLY A 59 -26.70 -10.37 21.09
N SER A 60 -27.73 -10.08 20.29
CA SER A 60 -27.64 -9.15 19.13
C SER A 60 -27.26 -7.69 19.46
N LYS A 61 -27.50 -7.24 20.70
CA LYS A 61 -27.19 -5.88 21.16
C LYS A 61 -25.80 -5.76 21.81
N PHE A 62 -25.02 -6.84 21.85
CA PHE A 62 -23.72 -6.88 22.52
C PHE A 62 -22.81 -5.72 22.13
N TYR A 63 -22.57 -5.50 20.85
CA TYR A 63 -21.66 -4.46 20.35
C TYR A 63 -22.12 -3.04 20.72
N ALA A 64 -23.41 -2.78 20.60
CA ALA A 64 -23.98 -1.47 20.98
C ALA A 64 -23.87 -1.23 22.49
N THR A 65 -24.12 -2.26 23.29
CA THR A 65 -24.00 -2.21 24.76
C THR A 65 -22.55 -2.00 25.17
N LEU A 66 -21.62 -2.80 24.64
CA LEU A 66 -20.19 -2.67 24.93
C LEU A 66 -19.66 -1.28 24.53
N SER A 67 -20.06 -0.78 23.35
CA SER A 67 -19.66 0.57 22.92
C SER A 67 -20.17 1.65 23.88
N ARG A 68 -21.42 1.54 24.32
CA ARG A 68 -22.01 2.50 25.27
C ARG A 68 -21.27 2.46 26.60
N ASP A 69 -21.04 1.28 27.14
CA ASP A 69 -20.44 1.10 28.47
C ASP A 69 -18.97 1.56 28.46
N LEU A 70 -18.19 1.19 27.42
CA LEU A 70 -16.81 1.68 27.27
C LEU A 70 -16.75 3.21 27.14
N ARG A 71 -17.66 3.84 26.41
CA ARG A 71 -17.70 5.30 26.27
C ARG A 71 -18.15 6.00 27.54
N HIS A 72 -18.95 5.34 28.36
CA HIS A 72 -19.33 5.86 29.68
C HIS A 72 -18.12 5.91 30.61
N GLU A 73 -17.32 4.84 30.64
CA GLU A 73 -16.12 4.75 31.46
C GLU A 73 -14.96 5.62 30.90
N LEU A 74 -14.93 5.83 29.59
CA LEU A 74 -13.86 6.55 28.86
C LEU A 74 -14.46 7.68 28.00
N PRO A 75 -14.99 8.76 28.61
CA PRO A 75 -15.84 9.74 27.93
C PRO A 75 -15.16 10.53 26.80
N ASN A 76 -13.83 10.65 26.80
CA ASN A 76 -13.08 11.44 25.82
C ASN A 76 -12.25 10.59 24.85
N VAL A 77 -12.50 9.27 24.78
CA VAL A 77 -11.74 8.36 23.94
C VAL A 77 -12.48 8.11 22.63
N GLU A 78 -11.81 8.38 21.52
CA GLU A 78 -12.29 8.03 20.18
C GLU A 78 -11.97 6.56 19.85
N GLY A 79 -12.67 5.99 18.85
CA GLY A 79 -12.35 4.66 18.35
C GLY A 79 -13.13 3.52 19.02
N LEU A 80 -13.97 3.79 20.02
CA LEU A 80 -14.79 2.79 20.74
C LEU A 80 -16.24 2.73 20.24
N SER A 81 -16.50 3.09 18.98
CA SER A 81 -17.81 2.93 18.37
C SER A 81 -18.15 1.46 18.14
N GLU A 82 -19.44 1.14 18.10
CA GLU A 82 -19.91 -0.20 17.73
C GLU A 82 -19.24 -0.72 16.46
N THR A 83 -19.14 0.12 15.44
CA THR A 83 -18.43 -0.19 14.19
C THR A 83 -16.98 -0.53 14.43
N SER A 84 -16.24 0.28 15.22
CA SER A 84 -14.82 0.03 15.51
C SER A 84 -14.60 -1.27 16.27
N ILE A 85 -15.49 -1.61 17.21
CA ILE A 85 -15.44 -2.86 17.98
C ILE A 85 -15.68 -4.08 17.05
N ARG A 86 -16.64 -3.97 16.12
CA ARG A 86 -16.86 -5.01 15.10
C ARG A 86 -15.66 -5.20 14.19
N TYR A 87 -15.01 -4.10 13.79
CA TYR A 87 -13.77 -4.17 13.01
C TYR A 87 -12.61 -4.75 13.81
N ALA A 88 -12.52 -4.51 15.12
CA ALA A 88 -11.51 -5.13 15.98
C ALA A 88 -11.61 -6.66 15.98
N LYS A 89 -12.84 -7.22 16.09
CA LYS A 89 -13.06 -8.67 15.94
C LYS A 89 -12.65 -9.18 14.55
N ARG A 90 -13.09 -8.50 13.48
CA ARG A 90 -12.73 -8.88 12.10
C ARG A 90 -11.23 -8.78 11.84
N PHE A 91 -10.54 -7.80 12.42
CA PHE A 91 -9.10 -7.64 12.36
C PHE A 91 -8.37 -8.84 12.95
N TYR A 92 -8.74 -9.23 14.17
CA TYR A 92 -8.19 -10.42 14.81
C TYR A 92 -8.48 -11.68 13.99
N MET A 93 -9.72 -11.91 13.60
CA MET A 93 -10.11 -13.11 12.84
C MET A 93 -9.39 -13.23 11.50
N LEU A 94 -9.19 -12.11 10.78
CA LEU A 94 -8.54 -12.11 9.48
C LEU A 94 -7.09 -12.55 9.54
N TYR A 95 -6.35 -12.10 10.58
CA TYR A 95 -4.90 -12.31 10.63
C TYR A 95 -4.44 -13.39 11.61
N SER A 96 -5.26 -13.76 12.61
CA SER A 96 -4.89 -14.75 13.62
C SER A 96 -4.66 -16.14 13.03
N GLN A 97 -5.42 -16.51 12.02
CA GLN A 97 -5.27 -17.80 11.33
C GLN A 97 -3.90 -17.94 10.67
N GLN A 98 -3.40 -16.87 10.03
CA GLN A 98 -2.08 -16.89 9.38
C GLN A 98 -0.95 -16.98 10.42
N ILE A 99 -1.10 -16.29 11.54
CA ILE A 99 -0.13 -16.40 12.65
C ILE A 99 -0.12 -17.81 13.22
N ALA A 100 -1.27 -18.47 13.28
CA ALA A 100 -1.39 -19.85 13.79
C ALA A 100 -0.87 -20.92 12.80
N ILE A 101 -0.93 -20.67 11.48
CA ILE A 101 -0.48 -21.61 10.44
C ILE A 101 1.03 -21.52 10.20
N LEU A 102 1.66 -20.37 10.45
CA LEU A 102 3.10 -20.17 10.26
C LEU A 102 3.97 -21.24 10.91
N PRO A 103 3.73 -21.73 12.16
CA PRO A 103 4.46 -22.81 12.74
C PRO A 103 4.44 -24.11 11.92
N GLN A 104 3.29 -24.45 11.34
CA GLN A 104 3.10 -25.66 10.56
C GLN A 104 3.83 -25.63 9.20
N LEU A 105 3.88 -24.44 8.57
CA LEU A 105 4.56 -24.25 7.29
C LEU A 105 6.09 -24.24 7.42
N VAL A 106 6.62 -23.94 8.60
CA VAL A 106 8.06 -23.83 8.87
C VAL A 106 8.65 -25.17 9.33
N GLU A 107 7.87 -26.05 9.95
CA GLU A 107 8.31 -27.41 10.25
C GLU A 107 8.75 -28.20 9.00
N GLU A 108 8.25 -27.84 7.82
CA GLU A 108 8.65 -28.40 6.53
C GLU A 108 9.93 -27.77 5.94
N SER A 109 10.41 -26.62 6.47
CA SER A 109 11.60 -25.94 5.98
C SER A 109 12.64 -25.75 7.10
N GLU A 110 13.68 -26.56 7.09
CA GLU A 110 14.75 -26.63 8.12
C GLU A 110 15.56 -25.33 8.40
N LYS A 111 15.19 -24.18 7.86
CA LYS A 111 16.01 -22.94 7.91
C LYS A 111 15.34 -21.67 8.39
N ALA A 112 14.06 -21.66 8.74
CA ALA A 112 13.39 -20.42 9.14
C ALA A 112 13.30 -20.27 10.65
N ASN A 113 13.79 -19.14 11.17
CA ASN A 113 13.62 -18.75 12.57
C ASN A 113 12.17 -18.29 12.79
N LEU A 114 11.30 -19.22 13.16
CA LEU A 114 9.87 -19.03 13.34
C LEU A 114 9.50 -17.84 14.25
N PRO A 115 10.12 -17.64 15.44
CA PRO A 115 9.81 -16.50 16.28
C PRO A 115 10.03 -15.15 15.58
N GLN A 116 11.10 -15.01 14.79
CA GLN A 116 11.39 -13.79 14.05
C GLN A 116 10.39 -13.53 12.92
N LEU A 117 9.88 -14.58 12.26
CA LEU A 117 8.85 -14.47 11.23
C LEU A 117 7.53 -13.99 11.81
N VAL A 118 7.10 -14.54 12.93
CA VAL A 118 5.88 -14.12 13.64
C VAL A 118 6.01 -12.69 14.13
N GLU A 119 7.15 -12.34 14.76
CA GLU A 119 7.43 -10.99 15.23
C GLU A 119 7.44 -9.98 14.08
N ARG A 120 8.06 -10.32 12.96
CA ARG A 120 8.06 -9.46 11.75
C ARG A 120 6.65 -9.25 11.21
N LEU A 121 5.86 -10.31 11.10
CA LEU A 121 4.48 -10.22 10.62
C LEU A 121 3.63 -9.34 11.54
N GLN A 122 3.75 -9.50 12.85
CA GLN A 122 3.06 -8.67 13.82
C GLN A 122 3.53 -7.21 13.72
N SER A 123 4.84 -6.98 13.63
CA SER A 123 5.40 -5.64 13.43
C SER A 123 4.83 -4.95 12.18
N ASP A 124 4.75 -5.67 11.07
CA ASP A 124 4.19 -5.16 9.83
C ASP A 124 2.70 -4.81 9.98
N LEU A 125 1.90 -5.69 10.60
CA LEU A 125 0.48 -5.44 10.86
C LEU A 125 0.27 -4.20 11.71
N PHE A 126 1.01 -4.04 12.81
CA PHE A 126 0.84 -2.92 13.71
C PHE A 126 1.48 -1.60 13.22
N SER A 127 2.21 -1.65 12.11
CA SER A 127 2.79 -0.46 11.46
C SER A 127 1.88 0.21 10.44
N VAL A 128 0.84 -0.48 9.96
CA VAL A 128 -0.13 0.09 9.01
C VAL A 128 -1.24 0.84 9.77
N PRO A 129 -1.64 2.06 9.35
CA PRO A 129 -2.68 2.81 10.04
C PRO A 129 -4.03 2.09 10.09
N TRP A 130 -4.78 2.24 11.21
CA TRP A 130 -6.11 1.62 11.38
C TRP A 130 -7.08 1.88 10.24
N GLY A 131 -7.07 3.10 9.69
CA GLY A 131 -7.90 3.44 8.54
C GLY A 131 -7.63 2.60 7.29
N HIS A 132 -6.39 2.16 7.07
CA HIS A 132 -6.03 1.26 5.98
C HIS A 132 -6.53 -0.16 6.26
N HIS A 133 -6.35 -0.66 7.49
CA HIS A 133 -6.86 -1.97 7.88
C HIS A 133 -8.35 -2.13 7.65
N ARG A 134 -9.16 -1.10 7.91
CA ARG A 134 -10.60 -1.16 7.66
C ARG A 134 -10.91 -1.46 6.19
N TYR A 135 -10.22 -0.83 5.26
CA TYR A 135 -10.40 -1.09 3.82
C TYR A 135 -9.90 -2.47 3.40
N ILE A 136 -8.75 -2.89 3.94
CA ILE A 136 -8.21 -4.24 3.69
C ILE A 136 -9.20 -5.29 4.20
N ILE A 137 -9.71 -5.14 5.42
CA ILE A 137 -10.70 -6.04 6.02
C ILE A 137 -11.96 -6.13 5.16
N ASP A 138 -12.47 -5.01 4.64
CA ASP A 138 -13.68 -5.01 3.82
C ASP A 138 -13.48 -5.69 2.46
N LYS A 139 -12.30 -5.57 1.88
CA LYS A 139 -12.00 -6.11 0.56
C LYS A 139 -11.36 -7.50 0.56
N CYS A 140 -10.77 -7.91 1.69
CA CYS A 140 -10.02 -9.15 1.83
C CYS A 140 -10.54 -10.03 2.98
N SER A 141 -11.79 -9.89 3.40
CA SER A 141 -12.35 -10.53 4.61
C SER A 141 -12.24 -12.06 4.66
N ASN A 142 -12.09 -12.73 3.52
CA ASN A 142 -12.00 -14.19 3.40
C ASN A 142 -10.66 -14.66 2.82
N ASP A 143 -9.70 -13.74 2.68
CA ASP A 143 -8.41 -14.04 2.06
C ASP A 143 -7.30 -13.36 2.87
N PRO A 144 -6.78 -14.03 3.90
CA PRO A 144 -5.71 -13.50 4.74
C PRO A 144 -4.40 -13.25 3.98
N GLU A 145 -4.09 -14.07 2.96
CA GLU A 145 -2.87 -13.91 2.15
C GLU A 145 -2.94 -12.63 1.33
N LYS A 146 -4.08 -12.40 0.70
CA LYS A 146 -4.36 -11.14 -0.01
C LYS A 146 -4.30 -9.93 0.93
N ALA A 147 -4.86 -10.05 2.14
CA ALA A 147 -4.79 -8.99 3.14
C ALA A 147 -3.35 -8.66 3.53
N LEU A 148 -2.52 -9.68 3.79
CA LEU A 148 -1.09 -9.50 4.11
C LEU A 148 -0.29 -8.93 2.95
N PHE A 149 -0.61 -9.30 1.72
CA PHE A 149 -0.01 -8.70 0.55
C PHE A 149 -0.23 -7.18 0.54
N TYR A 150 -1.47 -6.70 0.73
CA TYR A 150 -1.76 -5.27 0.77
C TYR A 150 -1.15 -4.55 1.99
N VAL A 151 -1.01 -5.23 3.13
CA VAL A 151 -0.27 -4.70 4.30
C VAL A 151 1.18 -4.44 3.92
N ARG A 152 1.89 -5.43 3.35
CA ARG A 152 3.29 -5.30 2.92
C ARG A 152 3.45 -4.23 1.85
N GLN A 153 2.61 -4.24 0.82
CA GLN A 153 2.66 -3.24 -0.24
C GLN A 153 2.41 -1.82 0.28
N THR A 154 1.54 -1.66 1.28
CA THR A 154 1.30 -0.37 1.93
C THR A 154 2.55 0.13 2.66
N LEU A 155 3.28 -0.75 3.35
CA LEU A 155 4.51 -0.40 4.07
C LEU A 155 5.67 -0.12 3.11
N GLU A 156 5.90 -0.99 2.14
CA GLU A 156 7.00 -0.88 1.18
C GLU A 156 6.91 0.39 0.32
N ASN A 157 5.70 0.75 -0.08
CA ASN A 157 5.47 1.87 -0.99
C ASN A 157 4.95 3.13 -0.29
N GLY A 158 4.71 3.09 1.02
CA GLY A 158 4.18 4.23 1.77
C GLY A 158 2.81 4.70 1.28
N TRP A 159 1.92 3.78 0.91
CA TRP A 159 0.63 4.14 0.31
C TRP A 159 -0.25 4.95 1.24
N SER A 160 -0.78 6.06 0.70
CA SER A 160 -1.89 6.76 1.32
C SER A 160 -3.16 5.91 1.27
N ARG A 161 -4.18 6.32 2.03
CA ARG A 161 -5.50 5.65 2.02
C ARG A 161 -6.11 5.57 0.62
N ASP A 162 -6.04 6.66 -0.13
CA ASP A 162 -6.61 6.75 -1.48
C ASP A 162 -5.84 5.85 -2.46
N MET A 163 -4.50 5.79 -2.32
CA MET A 163 -3.69 4.89 -3.12
C MET A 163 -4.01 3.43 -2.83
N LEU A 164 -4.11 3.03 -1.55
CA LEU A 164 -4.52 1.68 -1.18
C LEU A 164 -5.89 1.31 -1.77
N LEU A 165 -6.88 2.23 -1.70
CA LEU A 165 -8.21 2.00 -2.30
C LEU A 165 -8.14 1.78 -3.80
N ASN A 166 -7.32 2.57 -4.51
CA ASN A 166 -7.10 2.39 -5.94
C ASN A 166 -6.48 1.01 -6.23
N MET A 167 -5.44 0.62 -5.48
CA MET A 167 -4.77 -0.67 -5.67
C MET A 167 -5.67 -1.85 -5.34
N LEU A 168 -6.52 -1.76 -4.32
CA LEU A 168 -7.58 -2.73 -4.02
C LEU A 168 -8.61 -2.82 -5.15
N GLY A 169 -8.97 -1.67 -5.75
CA GLY A 169 -9.92 -1.58 -6.86
C GLY A 169 -9.38 -2.16 -8.18
N THR A 170 -8.07 -2.14 -8.39
CA THR A 170 -7.43 -2.68 -9.61
C THR A 170 -7.06 -4.16 -9.51
N SER A 171 -7.47 -4.84 -8.45
CA SER A 171 -7.16 -6.27 -8.23
C SER A 171 -5.65 -6.56 -8.33
N LEU A 172 -4.84 -5.71 -7.72
CA LEU A 172 -3.38 -5.80 -7.80
C LEU A 172 -2.86 -7.17 -7.33
N TYR A 173 -3.43 -7.75 -6.27
CA TYR A 173 -3.03 -9.06 -5.75
C TYR A 173 -3.18 -10.17 -6.79
N GLU A 174 -4.30 -10.19 -7.51
CA GLU A 174 -4.60 -11.20 -8.52
C GLU A 174 -3.69 -11.09 -9.75
N ARG A 175 -3.15 -9.89 -9.99
CA ARG A 175 -2.23 -9.59 -11.09
C ARG A 175 -0.76 -9.76 -10.70
N SER A 176 -0.43 -9.60 -9.43
CA SER A 176 0.94 -9.72 -8.93
C SER A 176 1.49 -11.12 -9.16
N GLY A 177 2.67 -11.22 -9.72
CA GLY A 177 3.31 -12.47 -10.10
C GLY A 177 2.65 -13.21 -11.27
N LYS A 178 1.63 -12.61 -11.91
CA LYS A 178 0.94 -13.14 -13.08
C LYS A 178 1.12 -12.26 -14.31
N ALA A 179 2.16 -11.43 -14.33
CA ALA A 179 2.49 -10.66 -15.53
C ALA A 179 2.61 -11.63 -16.70
N GLN A 180 1.65 -11.57 -17.62
CA GLN A 180 1.71 -12.37 -18.83
C GLN A 180 2.73 -11.71 -19.75
N THR A 181 3.94 -12.19 -19.70
CA THR A 181 4.98 -11.82 -20.65
C THR A 181 5.12 -12.90 -21.70
N ASN A 182 5.32 -12.48 -22.94
CA ASN A 182 5.65 -13.41 -24.03
C ASN A 182 7.19 -13.48 -24.24
N PHE A 183 7.97 -13.00 -23.30
CA PHE A 183 9.42 -12.92 -23.43
C PHE A 183 10.06 -14.27 -23.73
N LYS A 184 9.63 -15.34 -23.01
CA LYS A 184 10.13 -16.70 -23.23
C LYS A 184 9.79 -17.29 -24.60
N SER A 185 8.74 -16.78 -25.26
CA SER A 185 8.33 -17.26 -26.58
C SER A 185 8.86 -16.43 -27.74
N THR A 186 9.33 -15.20 -27.45
CA THR A 186 9.71 -14.22 -28.49
C THR A 186 11.15 -13.78 -28.43
N LEU A 187 11.82 -13.96 -27.28
CA LEU A 187 13.21 -13.56 -27.06
C LEU A 187 14.08 -14.82 -26.87
N LEU A 188 15.39 -14.67 -27.13
CA LEU A 188 16.38 -15.67 -26.73
C LEU A 188 16.44 -15.76 -25.20
N ASP A 189 16.77 -16.92 -24.65
CA ASP A 189 16.69 -17.18 -23.20
C ASP A 189 17.38 -16.10 -22.35
N ALA A 190 18.58 -15.67 -22.72
CA ALA A 190 19.32 -14.62 -22.01
C ALA A 190 18.63 -13.27 -22.06
N ASP A 191 18.02 -12.90 -23.19
CA ASP A 191 17.29 -11.65 -23.35
C ASP A 191 15.91 -11.70 -22.67
N SER A 192 15.29 -12.87 -22.65
CA SER A 192 14.03 -13.13 -21.93
C SER A 192 14.20 -12.95 -20.43
N ASP A 193 15.25 -13.53 -19.86
CA ASP A 193 15.54 -13.40 -18.42
C ASP A 193 15.86 -11.95 -18.06
N LEU A 194 16.68 -11.28 -18.89
CA LEU A 194 16.98 -9.86 -18.71
C LEU A 194 15.72 -8.98 -18.83
N ALA A 195 14.83 -9.26 -19.77
CA ALA A 195 13.59 -8.52 -19.95
C ALA A 195 12.65 -8.72 -18.74
N GLN A 196 12.57 -9.92 -18.17
CA GLN A 196 11.80 -10.18 -16.95
C GLN A 196 12.38 -9.44 -15.73
N GLU A 197 13.69 -9.41 -15.59
CA GLU A 197 14.35 -8.71 -14.49
C GLU A 197 14.22 -7.19 -14.59
N MET A 198 14.14 -6.65 -15.82
CA MET A 198 14.03 -5.22 -16.08
C MET A 198 12.61 -4.68 -15.98
N THR A 199 11.59 -5.51 -16.11
CA THR A 199 10.19 -5.12 -15.96
C THR A 199 9.76 -5.31 -14.51
N ARG A 200 9.09 -4.29 -13.95
CA ARG A 200 8.52 -4.35 -12.60
C ARG A 200 7.08 -4.83 -12.65
N ASP A 201 6.68 -5.56 -11.63
CA ASP A 201 5.30 -5.93 -11.39
C ASP A 201 5.09 -5.99 -9.86
N PRO A 202 4.38 -5.04 -9.27
CA PRO A 202 3.71 -3.88 -9.87
C PRO A 202 4.59 -2.61 -9.96
N TYR A 203 4.16 -1.65 -10.80
CA TYR A 203 4.71 -0.29 -10.82
C TYR A 203 4.05 0.61 -9.78
N ASN A 204 4.83 1.53 -9.22
CA ASN A 204 4.34 2.51 -8.24
C ASN A 204 4.12 3.88 -8.90
N PHE A 205 2.86 4.28 -9.05
CA PHE A 205 2.47 5.56 -9.65
C PHE A 205 2.07 6.62 -8.63
N SER A 206 2.46 6.49 -7.36
CA SER A 206 2.14 7.47 -6.30
C SER A 206 2.62 8.88 -6.60
N PHE A 207 3.67 9.02 -7.41
CA PHE A 207 4.22 10.31 -7.85
C PHE A 207 3.24 11.12 -8.72
N THR A 208 2.22 10.49 -9.30
CA THR A 208 1.19 11.20 -10.09
C THR A 208 0.28 12.06 -9.22
N SER A 209 0.25 11.82 -7.91
CA SER A 209 -0.62 12.50 -6.92
C SER A 209 -2.12 12.40 -7.25
N LEU A 210 -2.53 11.49 -8.11
CA LEU A 210 -3.93 11.26 -8.45
C LEU A 210 -4.68 10.70 -7.25
N ARG A 211 -5.86 11.27 -6.96
CA ARG A 211 -6.74 10.88 -5.86
C ARG A 211 -8.14 10.62 -6.37
N GLY A 212 -8.81 9.64 -5.78
CA GLY A 212 -10.18 9.28 -6.15
C GLY A 212 -10.29 8.55 -7.49
N LYS A 213 -11.47 8.64 -8.11
CA LYS A 213 -11.71 8.04 -9.44
C LYS A 213 -11.16 8.96 -10.54
N TYR A 214 -10.38 8.40 -11.44
CA TYR A 214 -9.85 9.09 -12.61
C TYR A 214 -10.01 8.21 -13.85
N ASN A 215 -10.00 8.83 -15.05
CA ASN A 215 -10.04 8.12 -16.31
C ASN A 215 -8.63 7.94 -16.91
N GLU A 216 -8.53 7.16 -17.97
CA GLU A 216 -7.27 6.84 -18.64
C GLU A 216 -6.52 8.09 -19.11
N ARG A 217 -7.24 9.07 -19.64
CA ARG A 217 -6.64 10.33 -20.10
C ARG A 217 -5.98 11.09 -18.96
N VAL A 218 -6.64 11.20 -17.79
CA VAL A 218 -6.11 11.86 -16.61
C VAL A 218 -4.87 11.14 -16.11
N LEU A 219 -4.87 9.80 -16.10
CA LEU A 219 -3.69 9.02 -15.72
C LEU A 219 -2.55 9.24 -16.72
N LYS A 220 -2.81 9.17 -18.03
CA LYS A 220 -1.81 9.40 -19.07
C LYS A 220 -1.17 10.79 -18.96
N ASP A 221 -1.98 11.83 -18.78
CA ASP A 221 -1.49 13.19 -18.63
C ASP A 221 -0.66 13.37 -17.35
N ALA A 222 -1.05 12.74 -16.23
CA ALA A 222 -0.29 12.77 -14.98
C ALA A 222 1.06 12.04 -15.09
N LEU A 223 1.13 10.91 -15.78
CA LEU A 223 2.38 10.20 -16.06
C LEU A 223 3.31 11.05 -16.91
N LEU A 224 2.79 11.73 -17.93
CA LEU A 224 3.58 12.60 -18.80
C LEU A 224 4.03 13.89 -18.10
N THR A 225 3.19 14.47 -17.26
CA THR A 225 3.58 15.65 -16.46
C THR A 225 4.74 15.32 -15.51
N ASN A 226 4.81 14.08 -15.04
CA ASN A 226 5.86 13.57 -14.18
C ASN A 226 6.79 12.58 -14.89
N ILE A 227 7.11 12.85 -16.16
CA ILE A 227 7.85 11.90 -17.03
C ILE A 227 9.18 11.42 -16.42
N THR A 228 9.88 12.28 -15.69
CA THR A 228 11.12 11.91 -15.02
C THR A 228 10.88 10.82 -13.96
N ASN A 229 9.86 10.98 -13.12
CA ASN A 229 9.51 9.99 -12.10
C ASN A 229 8.97 8.71 -12.75
N PHE A 230 8.24 8.85 -13.86
CA PHE A 230 7.78 7.70 -14.62
C PHE A 230 8.95 6.90 -15.22
N LEU A 231 9.94 7.55 -15.79
CA LEU A 231 11.16 6.89 -16.29
C LEU A 231 11.96 6.20 -15.16
N LEU A 232 12.05 6.84 -13.98
CA LEU A 232 12.67 6.24 -12.80
C LEU A 232 11.91 4.98 -12.33
N GLU A 233 10.60 5.02 -12.42
CA GLU A 233 9.76 3.86 -12.04
C GLU A 233 9.87 2.73 -13.06
N LEU A 234 9.95 3.03 -14.36
CA LEU A 234 10.21 2.03 -15.40
C LEU A 234 11.58 1.34 -15.21
N GLY A 235 12.53 2.03 -14.60
CA GLY A 235 13.86 1.53 -14.32
C GLY A 235 14.95 2.04 -15.29
N THR A 236 16.15 1.46 -15.16
CA THR A 236 17.31 1.93 -15.94
C THR A 236 17.25 1.48 -17.40
N GLY A 237 17.65 2.36 -18.29
CA GLY A 237 17.80 2.08 -19.73
C GLY A 237 16.57 2.43 -20.57
N PHE A 238 15.52 3.01 -20.01
CA PHE A 238 14.38 3.50 -20.78
C PHE A 238 14.61 4.94 -21.25
N ALA A 239 14.31 5.19 -22.52
CA ALA A 239 14.25 6.51 -23.13
C ALA A 239 12.86 6.78 -23.67
N TYR A 240 12.28 7.93 -23.35
CA TYR A 240 10.97 8.33 -23.86
C TYR A 240 11.07 8.76 -25.33
N VAL A 241 10.26 8.17 -26.20
CA VAL A 241 10.21 8.46 -27.64
C VAL A 241 9.04 9.41 -27.97
N GLY A 242 7.86 9.16 -27.43
CA GLY A 242 6.71 10.00 -27.69
C GLY A 242 5.39 9.48 -27.14
N LYS A 243 4.37 10.36 -27.17
CA LYS A 243 2.97 10.01 -26.86
C LYS A 243 2.13 10.00 -28.14
N GLU A 244 1.03 9.23 -28.10
CA GLU A 244 0.09 9.12 -29.21
C GLU A 244 0.81 8.85 -30.53
N TYR A 245 1.82 7.96 -30.46
CA TYR A 245 2.71 7.68 -31.58
C TYR A 245 1.93 6.96 -32.68
N ARG A 246 1.86 7.61 -33.85
CA ARG A 246 1.12 7.08 -35.00
C ARG A 246 1.88 5.94 -35.66
N LEU A 247 1.26 4.79 -35.73
CA LEU A 247 1.70 3.66 -36.53
C LEU A 247 0.78 3.46 -37.74
N GLN A 248 1.37 3.39 -38.92
CA GLN A 248 0.65 2.99 -40.13
C GLN A 248 1.01 1.54 -40.47
N ILE A 249 0.03 0.65 -40.34
CA ILE A 249 0.19 -0.78 -40.66
C ILE A 249 -0.76 -1.06 -41.83
N ALA A 250 -0.21 -1.17 -43.05
CA ALA A 250 -0.95 -1.24 -44.30
C ALA A 250 -1.90 -0.03 -44.44
N GLU A 251 -3.21 -0.25 -44.54
CA GLU A 251 -4.23 0.81 -44.69
C GLU A 251 -4.82 1.26 -43.34
N LYS A 252 -4.38 0.70 -42.24
CA LYS A 252 -4.92 1.02 -40.89
C LYS A 252 -3.94 1.86 -40.09
N GLU A 253 -4.48 2.94 -39.54
CA GLU A 253 -3.76 3.74 -38.53
C GLU A 253 -4.04 3.22 -37.12
N LYS A 254 -3.00 3.13 -36.32
CA LYS A 254 -3.07 2.84 -34.88
C LYS A 254 -2.25 3.87 -34.15
N PHE A 255 -2.66 4.17 -32.92
CA PHE A 255 -1.95 5.09 -32.05
C PHE A 255 -1.49 4.31 -30.81
N ILE A 256 -0.22 4.47 -30.48
CA ILE A 256 0.38 3.96 -29.26
C ILE A 256 0.30 5.07 -28.22
N ASP A 257 -0.22 4.78 -27.02
CA ASP A 257 -0.35 5.78 -25.96
C ASP A 257 0.99 6.39 -25.57
N LEU A 258 1.96 5.56 -25.23
CA LEU A 258 3.32 5.97 -24.88
C LEU A 258 4.33 5.00 -25.50
N LEU A 259 5.31 5.55 -26.17
CA LEU A 259 6.40 4.80 -26.80
C LEU A 259 7.72 5.11 -26.10
N PHE A 260 8.43 4.08 -25.70
CA PHE A 260 9.77 4.14 -25.13
C PHE A 260 10.73 3.30 -25.96
N TYR A 261 12.03 3.54 -25.80
CA TYR A 261 13.09 2.69 -26.30
C TYR A 261 13.91 2.20 -25.12
N ASN A 262 14.16 0.90 -25.04
CA ASN A 262 15.04 0.33 -24.03
C ASN A 262 16.43 0.12 -24.60
N LEU A 263 17.41 0.85 -24.06
CA LEU A 263 18.79 0.87 -24.52
C LEU A 263 19.53 -0.45 -24.27
N LYS A 264 19.15 -1.19 -23.22
CA LYS A 264 19.81 -2.46 -22.88
C LYS A 264 19.32 -3.60 -23.73
N LEU A 265 18.01 -3.63 -23.99
CA LEU A 265 17.36 -4.64 -24.82
C LEU A 265 17.36 -4.27 -26.30
N SER A 266 17.79 -3.03 -26.63
CA SER A 266 17.78 -2.52 -28.01
C SER A 266 16.43 -2.65 -28.73
N CYS A 267 15.33 -2.44 -27.99
CA CYS A 267 13.96 -2.60 -28.53
C CYS A 267 13.04 -1.43 -28.14
N TYR A 268 11.96 -1.27 -28.92
CA TYR A 268 10.88 -0.38 -28.55
C TYR A 268 9.97 -1.03 -27.52
N VAL A 269 9.50 -0.24 -26.54
CA VAL A 269 8.56 -0.64 -25.52
C VAL A 269 7.31 0.20 -25.65
N VAL A 270 6.19 -0.48 -25.87
CA VAL A 270 4.87 0.12 -25.99
C VAL A 270 4.20 0.06 -24.62
N VAL A 271 3.70 1.20 -24.17
CA VAL A 271 2.91 1.29 -22.92
C VAL A 271 1.52 1.81 -23.30
N GLU A 272 0.55 0.94 -23.09
CA GLU A 272 -0.87 1.26 -23.23
C GLU A 272 -1.48 1.54 -21.86
N VAL A 273 -2.14 2.69 -21.72
CA VAL A 273 -2.77 3.10 -20.48
C VAL A 273 -4.24 2.70 -20.51
N CYS A 274 -4.57 1.58 -19.88
CA CYS A 274 -5.93 1.06 -19.83
C CYS A 274 -6.39 0.92 -18.37
N LEU A 275 -7.53 1.51 -18.01
CA LEU A 275 -8.20 1.28 -16.74
C LEU A 275 -9.17 0.11 -16.91
N LEU A 276 -8.84 -1.01 -16.31
CA LEU A 276 -9.74 -2.15 -16.26
C LEU A 276 -10.91 -1.81 -15.33
N TYR A 277 -12.04 -1.43 -15.89
CA TYR A 277 -13.28 -1.35 -15.14
C TYR A 277 -13.77 -2.77 -14.89
N THR A 278 -13.56 -3.27 -13.66
CA THR A 278 -14.33 -4.45 -13.22
C THR A 278 -15.73 -3.97 -12.90
N SER A 279 -16.68 -4.33 -13.76
CA SER A 279 -18.12 -4.16 -13.56
C SER A 279 -18.61 -4.97 -12.35
#